data_ae4cf595920886b081417eb3bb1390e6
#
_entry.id   ae4cf595920886b081417eb3bb1390e6
#
_cell.length_a   1.000
_cell.length_b   1.000
_cell.length_c   1.000
_cell.angle_alpha   90.00
_cell.angle_beta   90.00
_cell.angle_gamma   90.00
#
_symmetry.space_group_name_H-M   'P 1'
#
loop_
_entity.id
_entity.type
_entity.pdbx_description
1 polymer ?
#
loop_
_entity_poly.entity_id
_entity_poly.type
_entity_poly.pdbx_seq_one_letter_code
_entity_poly.pdbx_strand_id
1 'polypeptide(L)'
;MLHISEVTDATEEAFIGLPYILYKDDPSFIAPLQGEIKKIFNPKTNSFFEHGHCTRWLLYNDKTLIGRIAAFINLEKAHTSGTPTGGVGFFECINNQDAANTLFTTAVSWLKAKGMQAAEGPINFGENDNWWGLLVHGFRQPSMGMNYNPPYYQQLFENFGWQKSYDQITNVIDLRIP
;
A
#
# COMPACT_ATOMS: atom_id res chain seq x y z
N MET A 1 -22.85 -5.89 -2.67
CA MET A 1 -22.19 -5.87 -3.98
C MET A 1 -20.90 -5.05 -3.87
N LEU A 2 -19.77 -5.55 -4.44
CA LEU A 2 -18.52 -4.81 -4.42
C LEU A 2 -18.60 -3.59 -5.35
N HIS A 3 -18.16 -2.44 -4.86
CA HIS A 3 -18.09 -1.18 -5.58
C HIS A 3 -16.77 -0.48 -5.29
N ILE A 4 -16.02 -0.13 -6.33
CA ILE A 4 -14.77 0.62 -6.23
C ILE A 4 -14.99 2.08 -6.66
N SER A 5 -14.40 3.01 -5.94
CA SER A 5 -14.43 4.44 -6.28
C SER A 5 -13.05 5.07 -6.13
N GLU A 6 -12.71 5.98 -7.01
CA GLU A 6 -11.51 6.79 -6.88
C GLU A 6 -11.67 7.76 -5.70
N VAL A 7 -10.56 8.00 -4.98
CA VAL A 7 -10.52 8.91 -3.85
C VAL A 7 -10.61 10.35 -4.35
N THR A 8 -11.47 11.12 -3.72
CA THR A 8 -11.63 12.57 -3.90
C THR A 8 -11.31 13.29 -2.59
N ASP A 9 -11.27 14.62 -2.61
CA ASP A 9 -11.09 15.42 -1.39
C ASP A 9 -12.13 15.07 -0.31
N ALA A 10 -13.36 14.75 -0.72
CA ALA A 10 -14.43 14.37 0.20
C ALA A 10 -14.25 12.99 0.83
N THR A 11 -13.45 12.10 0.23
CA THR A 11 -13.24 10.72 0.68
C THR A 11 -11.81 10.45 1.15
N GLU A 12 -10.93 11.45 1.13
CA GLU A 12 -9.55 11.31 1.58
C GLU A 12 -9.43 10.82 3.03
N GLU A 13 -10.26 11.38 3.94
CA GLU A 13 -10.26 10.94 5.34
C GLU A 13 -10.67 9.47 5.50
N ALA A 14 -11.57 8.98 4.66
CA ALA A 14 -11.95 7.57 4.65
C ALA A 14 -10.79 6.67 4.18
N PHE A 15 -10.04 7.14 3.17
CA PHE A 15 -8.84 6.43 2.71
C PHE A 15 -7.78 6.34 3.80
N ILE A 16 -7.49 7.45 4.48
CA ILE A 16 -6.48 7.52 5.54
C ILE A 16 -6.92 6.74 6.77
N GLY A 17 -8.20 6.83 7.11
CA GLY A 17 -8.78 6.26 8.32
C GLY A 17 -9.01 4.74 8.29
N LEU A 18 -9.04 4.10 7.13
CA LEU A 18 -9.41 2.68 7.02
C LEU A 18 -8.56 1.73 7.89
N PRO A 19 -7.23 1.85 7.99
CA PRO A 19 -6.43 0.95 8.84
C PRO A 19 -6.84 0.99 10.31
N TYR A 20 -7.25 2.16 10.81
CA TYR A 20 -7.69 2.32 12.19
C TYR A 20 -9.00 1.55 12.48
N ILE A 21 -9.81 1.34 11.44
CA ILE A 21 -11.05 0.56 11.53
C ILE A 21 -10.74 -0.93 11.40
N LEU A 22 -9.91 -1.31 10.43
CA LEU A 22 -9.58 -2.72 10.17
C LEU A 22 -8.77 -3.35 11.30
N TYR A 23 -7.87 -2.60 11.92
CA TYR A 23 -6.95 -3.10 12.93
C TYR A 23 -7.27 -2.65 14.35
N LYS A 24 -8.50 -2.15 14.60
CA LYS A 24 -8.91 -1.60 15.91
C LYS A 24 -8.71 -2.55 17.08
N ASP A 25 -8.82 -3.86 16.82
CA ASP A 25 -8.70 -4.91 17.83
C ASP A 25 -7.34 -5.65 17.78
N ASP A 26 -6.41 -5.17 16.95
CA ASP A 26 -5.07 -5.76 16.81
C ASP A 26 -4.06 -5.04 17.71
N PRO A 27 -3.57 -5.70 18.79
CA PRO A 27 -2.65 -5.07 19.74
C PRO A 27 -1.24 -4.82 19.16
N SER A 28 -0.92 -5.42 18.03
CA SER A 28 0.36 -5.21 17.35
C SER A 28 0.32 -4.01 16.40
N PHE A 29 -0.87 -3.55 16.03
CA PHE A 29 -0.98 -2.41 15.12
C PHE A 29 -0.60 -1.11 15.81
N ILE A 30 0.36 -0.40 15.22
CA ILE A 30 0.67 1.00 15.56
C ILE A 30 0.27 1.86 14.38
N ALA A 31 -0.73 2.68 14.57
CA ALA A 31 -1.23 3.56 13.54
C ALA A 31 -0.19 4.60 13.13
N PRO A 32 0.11 4.76 11.83
CA PRO A 32 0.95 5.85 11.36
C PRO A 32 0.27 7.20 11.60
N LEU A 33 1.05 8.26 11.77
CA LEU A 33 0.49 9.61 11.91
C LEU A 33 -0.24 10.00 10.61
N GLN A 34 -1.52 10.32 10.71
CA GLN A 34 -2.34 10.70 9.55
C GLN A 34 -1.74 11.86 8.76
N GLY A 35 -1.13 12.83 9.45
CA GLY A 35 -0.45 13.97 8.81
C GLY A 35 0.70 13.55 7.90
N GLU A 36 1.44 12.49 8.26
CA GLU A 36 2.52 11.97 7.41
C GLU A 36 1.95 11.29 6.15
N ILE A 37 0.88 10.52 6.29
CA ILE A 37 0.21 9.91 5.13
C ILE A 37 -0.39 10.98 4.19
N LYS A 38 -0.99 12.04 4.75
CA LYS A 38 -1.53 13.16 3.96
C LYS A 38 -0.44 13.86 3.14
N LYS A 39 0.76 14.04 3.69
CA LYS A 39 1.89 14.65 2.96
C LYS A 39 2.27 13.86 1.72
N ILE A 40 2.21 12.53 1.77
CA ILE A 40 2.55 11.66 0.64
C ILE A 40 1.65 11.92 -0.57
N PHE A 41 0.36 12.17 -0.33
CA PHE A 41 -0.64 12.37 -1.38
C PHE A 41 -0.89 13.84 -1.72
N ASN A 42 -0.16 14.76 -1.10
CA ASN A 42 -0.31 16.19 -1.36
C ASN A 42 0.77 16.70 -2.34
N PRO A 43 0.38 17.14 -3.56
CA PRO A 43 1.33 17.63 -4.56
C PRO A 43 2.19 18.81 -4.11
N LYS A 44 1.75 19.56 -3.08
CA LYS A 44 2.52 20.70 -2.53
C LYS A 44 3.64 20.26 -1.60
N THR A 45 3.60 19.03 -1.07
CA THR A 45 4.56 18.54 -0.09
C THR A 45 5.36 17.34 -0.58
N ASN A 46 4.87 16.63 -1.60
CA ASN A 46 5.55 15.50 -2.21
C ASN A 46 6.04 15.89 -3.62
N SER A 47 7.35 16.12 -3.77
CA SER A 47 7.99 16.50 -5.03
C SER A 47 7.88 15.41 -6.12
N PHE A 48 7.58 14.17 -5.78
CA PHE A 48 7.38 13.12 -6.78
C PHE A 48 6.20 13.38 -7.72
N PHE A 49 5.27 14.27 -7.35
CA PHE A 49 4.23 14.73 -8.26
C PHE A 49 4.74 15.61 -9.42
N GLU A 50 5.95 16.17 -9.32
CA GLU A 50 6.57 16.94 -10.41
C GLU A 50 6.93 16.05 -11.61
N HIS A 51 7.21 14.76 -11.35
CA HIS A 51 7.60 13.76 -12.34
C HIS A 51 6.92 12.41 -12.12
N GLY A 52 5.73 12.42 -11.55
CA GLY A 52 4.97 11.20 -11.26
C GLY A 52 3.49 11.40 -11.21
N HIS A 53 2.78 10.29 -11.16
CA HIS A 53 1.33 10.22 -11.06
C HIS A 53 0.93 9.27 -9.96
N CYS A 54 -0.13 9.61 -9.23
CA CYS A 54 -0.69 8.76 -8.19
C CYS A 54 -2.21 8.77 -8.29
N THR A 55 -2.84 7.63 -8.09
CA THR A 55 -4.30 7.50 -7.93
C THR A 55 -4.59 6.54 -6.79
N ARG A 56 -5.67 6.80 -6.07
CA ARG A 56 -6.10 6.06 -4.88
C ARG A 56 -7.53 5.59 -5.06
N TRP A 57 -7.86 4.42 -4.50
CA TRP A 57 -9.23 3.87 -4.55
C TRP A 57 -9.67 3.34 -3.20
N LEU A 58 -10.98 3.42 -3.00
CA LEU A 58 -11.72 2.82 -1.90
C LEU A 58 -12.62 1.71 -2.44
N LEU A 59 -12.66 0.60 -1.75
CA LEU A 59 -13.54 -0.52 -2.06
C LEU A 59 -14.61 -0.67 -0.98
N TYR A 60 -15.85 -0.69 -1.42
CA TYR A 60 -17.02 -0.89 -0.57
C TYR A 60 -17.69 -2.23 -0.87
N ASN A 61 -18.24 -2.85 0.16
CA ASN A 61 -19.29 -3.85 0.01
C ASN A 61 -20.60 -3.21 0.47
N ASP A 62 -21.48 -2.93 -0.48
CA ASP A 62 -22.64 -2.08 -0.33
C ASP A 62 -22.24 -0.69 0.23
N LYS A 63 -22.56 -0.42 1.51
CA LYS A 63 -22.18 0.85 2.17
C LYS A 63 -20.97 0.74 3.10
N THR A 64 -20.43 -0.47 3.26
CA THR A 64 -19.32 -0.71 4.18
C THR A 64 -17.99 -0.58 3.45
N LEU A 65 -17.13 0.29 3.93
CA LEU A 65 -15.75 0.42 3.43
C LEU A 65 -14.94 -0.80 3.92
N ILE A 66 -14.38 -1.56 2.98
CA ILE A 66 -13.72 -2.83 3.25
C ILE A 66 -12.29 -2.93 2.71
N GLY A 67 -11.86 -1.95 1.90
CA GLY A 67 -10.50 -1.96 1.36
C GLY A 67 -10.10 -0.64 0.73
N ARG A 68 -8.80 -0.48 0.54
CA ARG A 68 -8.17 0.64 -0.16
C ARG A 68 -6.91 0.18 -0.88
N ILE A 69 -6.50 0.94 -1.89
CA ILE A 69 -5.22 0.75 -2.61
C ILE A 69 -4.80 2.07 -3.25
N ALA A 70 -3.50 2.24 -3.45
CA ALA A 70 -2.94 3.30 -4.28
C ALA A 70 -2.07 2.69 -5.39
N ALA A 71 -2.02 3.35 -6.54
CA ALA A 71 -1.05 3.07 -7.58
C ALA A 71 -0.37 4.36 -8.01
N PHE A 72 0.91 4.26 -8.39
CA PHE A 72 1.72 5.42 -8.75
C PHE A 72 2.83 5.06 -9.73
N ILE A 73 3.28 6.08 -10.42
CA ILE A 73 4.37 5.99 -11.39
C ILE A 73 5.34 7.13 -11.07
N ASN A 74 6.60 6.80 -10.86
CA ASN A 74 7.70 7.74 -10.86
C ASN A 74 8.35 7.67 -12.25
N LEU A 75 8.17 8.68 -13.08
CA LEU A 75 8.65 8.68 -14.47
C LEU A 75 10.19 8.63 -14.59
N GLU A 76 10.91 9.12 -13.57
CA GLU A 76 12.37 9.04 -13.54
C GLU A 76 12.88 7.60 -13.29
N LYS A 77 12.10 6.79 -12.56
CA LYS A 77 12.47 5.41 -12.18
C LYS A 77 11.79 4.35 -13.04
N ALA A 78 10.60 4.64 -13.57
CA ALA A 78 9.73 3.67 -14.24
C ALA A 78 10.42 2.90 -15.40
N HIS A 79 11.43 3.49 -16.03
CA HIS A 79 12.11 2.94 -17.20
C HIS A 79 13.57 2.54 -16.94
N THR A 80 14.07 2.61 -15.70
CA THR A 80 15.50 2.38 -15.40
C THR A 80 15.91 0.91 -15.44
N SER A 81 14.98 -0.02 -15.21
CA SER A 81 15.22 -1.47 -15.18
C SER A 81 14.98 -2.19 -16.50
N GLY A 82 14.75 -1.47 -17.61
CA GLY A 82 14.45 -2.04 -18.92
C GLY A 82 12.98 -2.48 -19.10
N THR A 83 12.26 -2.79 -18.04
CA THR A 83 10.81 -3.05 -18.06
C THR A 83 10.07 -1.89 -17.39
N PRO A 84 9.18 -1.17 -18.10
CA PRO A 84 8.41 -0.09 -17.51
C PRO A 84 7.61 -0.57 -16.29
N THR A 85 7.98 -0.09 -15.10
CA THR A 85 7.47 -0.59 -13.82
C THR A 85 6.81 0.54 -13.03
N GLY A 86 5.59 0.29 -12.54
CA GLY A 86 4.89 1.18 -11.64
C GLY A 86 4.78 0.61 -10.22
N GLY A 87 4.34 1.43 -9.29
CA GLY A 87 4.20 1.07 -7.88
C GLY A 87 2.77 0.84 -7.45
N VAL A 88 2.58 -0.09 -6.51
CA VAL A 88 1.32 -0.31 -5.80
C VAL A 88 1.59 -0.28 -4.31
N GLY A 89 0.77 0.44 -3.55
CA GLY A 89 0.93 0.52 -2.11
C GLY A 89 -0.33 0.92 -1.37
N PHE A 90 -0.21 1.16 -0.06
CA PHE A 90 -1.34 1.50 0.80
C PHE A 90 -2.51 0.51 0.66
N PHE A 91 -2.18 -0.75 0.36
CA PHE A 91 -3.17 -1.82 0.27
C PHE A 91 -3.66 -2.18 1.66
N GLU A 92 -4.97 -2.05 1.83
CA GLU A 92 -5.69 -2.52 3.01
C GLU A 92 -6.95 -3.24 2.57
N CYS A 93 -7.22 -4.40 3.15
CA CYS A 93 -8.37 -5.19 2.77
C CYS A 93 -8.81 -6.12 3.90
N ILE A 94 -10.10 -6.35 4.03
CA ILE A 94 -10.62 -7.46 4.85
C ILE A 94 -10.08 -8.79 4.28
N ASN A 95 -10.09 -9.86 5.09
CA ASN A 95 -9.71 -11.20 4.63
C ASN A 95 -10.73 -11.76 3.65
N ASN A 96 -10.66 -11.27 2.41
CA ASN A 96 -11.54 -11.70 1.32
C ASN A 96 -10.79 -11.58 -0.01
N GLN A 97 -10.64 -12.70 -0.73
CA GLN A 97 -9.88 -12.75 -1.96
C GLN A 97 -10.54 -11.96 -3.11
N ASP A 98 -11.86 -11.97 -3.23
CA ASP A 98 -12.55 -11.22 -4.29
C ASP A 98 -12.40 -9.72 -4.10
N ALA A 99 -12.44 -9.25 -2.84
CA ALA A 99 -12.16 -7.87 -2.49
C ALA A 99 -10.71 -7.48 -2.86
N ALA A 100 -9.73 -8.31 -2.49
CA ALA A 100 -8.33 -8.12 -2.85
C ALA A 100 -8.11 -8.11 -4.36
N ASN A 101 -8.70 -9.07 -5.08
CA ASN A 101 -8.63 -9.16 -6.53
C ASN A 101 -9.20 -7.91 -7.21
N THR A 102 -10.30 -7.36 -6.69
CA THR A 102 -10.90 -6.13 -7.20
C THR A 102 -9.95 -4.95 -7.05
N LEU A 103 -9.32 -4.80 -5.89
CA LEU A 103 -8.33 -3.75 -5.63
C LEU A 103 -7.09 -3.89 -6.54
N PHE A 104 -6.48 -5.07 -6.57
CA PHE A 104 -5.30 -5.32 -7.40
C PHE A 104 -5.58 -5.14 -8.88
N THR A 105 -6.70 -5.67 -9.38
CA THR A 105 -7.09 -5.51 -10.78
C THR A 105 -7.25 -4.03 -11.14
N THR A 106 -7.84 -3.23 -10.26
CA THR A 106 -8.00 -1.79 -10.48
C THR A 106 -6.65 -1.09 -10.59
N ALA A 107 -5.76 -1.31 -9.61
CA ALA A 107 -4.43 -0.69 -9.60
C ALA A 107 -3.59 -1.12 -10.82
N VAL A 108 -3.54 -2.41 -11.12
CA VAL A 108 -2.79 -2.96 -12.26
C VAL A 108 -3.37 -2.46 -13.59
N SER A 109 -4.69 -2.37 -13.72
CA SER A 109 -5.31 -1.84 -14.94
C SER A 109 -4.96 -0.37 -15.17
N TRP A 110 -4.95 0.44 -14.11
CA TRP A 110 -4.52 1.83 -14.19
C TRP A 110 -3.04 1.94 -14.61
N LEU A 111 -2.16 1.14 -14.03
CA LEU A 111 -0.74 1.09 -14.41
C LEU A 111 -0.56 0.69 -15.88
N LYS A 112 -1.27 -0.34 -16.34
CA LYS A 112 -1.25 -0.78 -17.76
C LYS A 112 -1.75 0.32 -18.70
N ALA A 113 -2.82 1.02 -18.34
CA ALA A 113 -3.33 2.14 -19.15
C ALA A 113 -2.34 3.32 -19.24
N LYS A 114 -1.41 3.41 -18.31
CA LYS A 114 -0.29 4.38 -18.30
C LYS A 114 0.99 3.83 -18.93
N GLY A 115 0.96 2.65 -19.57
CA GLY A 115 2.10 2.07 -20.28
C GLY A 115 3.05 1.23 -19.43
N MET A 116 2.72 0.97 -18.18
CA MET A 116 3.54 0.08 -17.34
C MET A 116 3.33 -1.38 -17.72
N GLN A 117 4.40 -2.16 -17.71
CA GLN A 117 4.43 -3.59 -18.06
C GLN A 117 4.62 -4.47 -16.82
N ALA A 118 5.12 -3.89 -15.73
CA ALA A 118 5.28 -4.54 -14.44
C ALA A 118 4.76 -3.64 -13.31
N ALA A 119 4.48 -4.26 -12.18
CA ALA A 119 4.14 -3.57 -10.94
C ALA A 119 4.99 -4.13 -9.80
N GLU A 120 5.45 -3.26 -8.91
CA GLU A 120 6.10 -3.64 -7.66
C GLU A 120 5.32 -3.09 -6.46
N GLY A 121 5.45 -3.77 -5.32
CA GLY A 121 4.71 -3.37 -4.11
C GLY A 121 4.71 -4.45 -3.03
N PRO A 122 4.18 -4.10 -1.83
CA PRO A 122 3.71 -2.77 -1.45
C PRO A 122 4.87 -1.79 -1.30
N ILE A 123 4.74 -0.61 -1.86
CA ILE A 123 5.72 0.48 -1.72
C ILE A 123 5.04 1.82 -1.47
N ASN A 124 5.82 2.81 -1.04
CA ASN A 124 5.36 4.19 -0.89
C ASN A 124 5.46 4.97 -2.22
N PHE A 125 4.71 6.06 -2.35
CA PHE A 125 4.84 6.94 -3.53
C PHE A 125 6.14 7.73 -3.47
N GLY A 126 7.08 7.27 -4.27
CA GLY A 126 8.39 7.90 -4.46
C GLY A 126 9.55 7.04 -4.01
N GLU A 127 9.54 6.50 -2.81
CA GLU A 127 10.67 5.80 -2.22
C GLU A 127 10.29 4.52 -1.47
N ASN A 128 11.27 3.63 -1.33
CA ASN A 128 11.18 2.41 -0.53
C ASN A 128 11.79 2.64 0.88
N ASP A 129 11.58 3.81 1.47
CA ASP A 129 12.15 4.20 2.75
C ASP A 129 11.19 4.03 3.94
N ASN A 130 9.89 4.21 3.70
CA ASN A 130 8.85 4.11 4.71
C ASN A 130 7.63 3.37 4.15
N TRP A 131 6.92 2.62 5.03
CA TRP A 131 5.66 1.92 4.72
C TRP A 131 5.71 1.09 3.44
N TRP A 132 6.75 0.28 3.29
CA TRP A 132 6.96 -0.57 2.15
C TRP A 132 7.27 -2.02 2.56
N GLY A 133 7.10 -2.92 1.60
CA GLY A 133 7.23 -4.36 1.84
C GLY A 133 6.00 -4.99 2.46
N LEU A 134 5.85 -6.27 2.25
CA LEU A 134 4.81 -7.09 2.85
C LEU A 134 5.38 -7.79 4.08
N LEU A 135 4.77 -7.57 5.25
CA LEU A 135 5.14 -8.28 6.46
C LEU A 135 4.71 -9.75 6.34
N VAL A 136 5.68 -10.66 6.33
CA VAL A 136 5.44 -12.10 6.16
C VAL A 136 5.90 -12.93 7.35
N HIS A 137 6.68 -12.33 8.26
CA HIS A 137 7.18 -13.00 9.46
C HIS A 137 7.37 -12.00 10.61
N GLY A 138 7.20 -12.47 11.86
CA GLY A 138 7.45 -11.66 13.04
C GLY A 138 6.40 -10.57 13.26
N PHE A 139 5.12 -10.91 13.19
CA PHE A 139 3.95 -10.04 13.35
C PHE A 139 3.89 -9.43 14.76
N ARG A 140 4.75 -8.46 15.01
CA ARG A 140 4.87 -7.68 16.25
C ARG A 140 4.71 -6.19 15.93
N GLN A 141 4.65 -5.37 16.94
CA GLN A 141 4.60 -3.92 16.78
C GLN A 141 5.73 -3.44 15.85
N PRO A 142 5.40 -2.73 14.76
CA PRO A 142 6.40 -2.24 13.82
C PRO A 142 7.27 -1.15 14.43
N SER A 143 8.51 -1.05 13.97
CA SER A 143 9.33 0.14 14.23
C SER A 143 8.80 1.33 13.42
N MET A 144 9.21 2.54 13.79
CA MET A 144 8.80 3.76 13.08
C MET A 144 9.13 3.65 11.57
N GLY A 145 8.17 4.00 10.73
CA GLY A 145 8.29 3.95 9.27
C GLY A 145 8.15 2.57 8.64
N MET A 146 8.04 1.50 9.43
CA MET A 146 7.84 0.16 8.90
C MET A 146 6.37 -0.11 8.61
N ASN A 147 6.14 -0.89 7.57
CA ASN A 147 4.79 -1.36 7.25
C ASN A 147 4.31 -2.38 8.28
N TYR A 148 3.00 -2.44 8.47
CA TYR A 148 2.29 -3.48 9.21
C TYR A 148 1.14 -4.00 8.37
N ASN A 149 0.93 -5.29 8.40
CA ASN A 149 -0.23 -5.93 7.79
C ASN A 149 -0.55 -7.26 8.50
N PRO A 150 -1.81 -7.72 8.45
CA PRO A 150 -2.19 -9.02 8.96
C PRO A 150 -1.55 -10.20 8.19
N PRO A 151 -1.41 -11.37 8.83
CA PRO A 151 -0.79 -12.55 8.20
C PRO A 151 -1.47 -13.00 6.90
N TYR A 152 -2.78 -12.83 6.78
CA TYR A 152 -3.52 -13.27 5.60
C TYR A 152 -3.22 -12.48 4.32
N TYR A 153 -2.54 -11.31 4.42
CA TYR A 153 -2.18 -10.54 3.22
C TYR A 153 -1.26 -11.30 2.30
N GLN A 154 -0.30 -12.05 2.83
CA GLN A 154 0.58 -12.86 2.00
C GLN A 154 -0.23 -13.74 1.03
N GLN A 155 -1.23 -14.45 1.54
CA GLN A 155 -2.07 -15.32 0.72
C GLN A 155 -2.89 -14.53 -0.31
N LEU A 156 -3.41 -13.33 0.05
CA LEU A 156 -4.14 -12.48 -0.89
C LEU A 156 -3.27 -12.03 -2.06
N PHE A 157 -2.01 -11.66 -1.79
CA PHE A 157 -1.06 -11.27 -2.83
C PHE A 157 -0.69 -12.46 -3.72
N GLU A 158 -0.27 -13.57 -3.14
CA GLU A 158 0.17 -14.77 -3.86
C GLU A 158 -0.96 -15.34 -4.74
N ASN A 159 -2.19 -15.42 -4.22
CA ASN A 159 -3.35 -15.89 -4.97
C ASN A 159 -3.72 -15.00 -6.17
N PHE A 160 -3.41 -13.70 -6.12
CA PHE A 160 -3.59 -12.81 -7.27
C PHE A 160 -2.49 -12.99 -8.32
N GLY A 161 -1.33 -13.55 -7.94
CA GLY A 161 -0.19 -13.77 -8.82
C GLY A 161 1.03 -12.87 -8.56
N TRP A 162 1.03 -12.13 -7.43
CA TRP A 162 2.25 -11.45 -7.00
C TRP A 162 3.33 -12.46 -6.65
N GLN A 163 4.57 -12.12 -6.99
CA GLN A 163 5.74 -12.96 -6.70
C GLN A 163 6.70 -12.20 -5.81
N LYS A 164 7.31 -12.91 -4.88
CA LYS A 164 8.35 -12.36 -4.02
C LYS A 164 9.55 -11.94 -4.85
N SER A 165 9.99 -10.70 -4.69
CA SER A 165 11.19 -10.16 -5.32
C SER A 165 12.43 -10.45 -4.48
N TYR A 166 12.43 -10.05 -3.19
CA TYR A 166 13.53 -10.29 -2.24
C TYR A 166 13.02 -10.22 -0.80
N ASP A 167 13.86 -10.68 0.13
CA ASP A 167 13.58 -10.59 1.56
C ASP A 167 14.29 -9.37 2.16
N GLN A 168 13.57 -8.63 2.99
CA GLN A 168 14.14 -7.62 3.87
C GLN A 168 14.04 -8.09 5.32
N ILE A 169 15.14 -8.02 6.04
CA ILE A 169 15.22 -8.47 7.43
C ILE A 169 15.42 -7.26 8.35
N THR A 170 14.52 -7.10 9.32
CA THR A 170 14.70 -6.16 10.43
C THR A 170 15.27 -6.88 11.63
N ASN A 171 16.47 -6.48 12.06
CA ASN A 171 17.13 -7.03 13.23
C ASN A 171 16.87 -6.15 14.45
N VAL A 172 16.75 -6.77 15.61
CA VAL A 172 16.65 -6.10 16.91
C VAL A 172 17.79 -6.55 17.80
N ILE A 173 18.49 -5.61 18.41
CA ILE A 173 19.50 -5.87 19.43
C ILE A 173 19.02 -5.33 20.78
N ASP A 174 19.15 -6.12 21.83
CA ASP A 174 18.89 -5.68 23.20
C ASP A 174 20.17 -5.06 23.77
N LEU A 175 20.15 -3.75 24.00
CA LEU A 175 21.31 -3.02 24.55
C LEU A 175 21.50 -3.22 26.06
N ARG A 176 20.63 -3.97 26.73
CA ARG A 176 20.76 -4.34 28.16
C ARG A 176 21.60 -5.58 28.39
N ILE A 177 22.06 -6.23 27.33
CA ILE A 177 22.97 -7.39 27.42
C ILE A 177 24.36 -6.85 27.76
N PRO A 178 25.00 -7.31 28.86
CA PRO A 178 26.33 -6.86 29.28
C PRO A 178 27.42 -7.29 28.29
#